data_363a6ef1b21ad354b9f4e5aa0e0db047
#
_entry.id   363a6ef1b21ad354b9f4e5aa0e0db047
#
_cell.length_a   1.000
_cell.length_b   1.000
_cell.length_c   1.000
_cell.angle_alpha   90.00
_cell.angle_beta   90.00
_cell.angle_gamma   90.00
#
_symmetry.space_group_name_H-M   'P 1'
#
loop_
_entity.id
_entity.type
_entity.pdbx_description
1 polymer ?
#
loop_
_entity_poly.entity_id
_entity_poly.type
_entity_poly.pdbx_seq_one_letter_code
_entity_poly.pdbx_strand_id
1 'polypeptide(L)'
;MLEDQTTAASAASWPAAYPTGYAVVDVETTGLARDDRIVSAAVYRVDAQGEVEDHWYTLVNPERDPGPVWIHGLTTELLAGAPLFKDIAEEFAARLADRVLVAHNAVFDWSMIAREYARAELTAPVRQRLCTIALSKELQLPLPNHKLASLAAHFGVEQRNAHNALDDARVLAEAFRPSLRAAAGGGVRLPLLECRPLTEWSDGPARVVRQSTGPAPASSYSPYGPSSWRPSRKRPACPYPNPGRYEPGKPLQQGMRVAFSGDTSVERELLEDRAVEAGLHIATSVSRLTSLLVTNDPESGTSKTTKARSFGTPVVDEAAFGQLLQDVAPAAEG
;
A
#
# COMPACT_ATOMS: atom_id res chain seq x y z
N MET A 1 -27.63 -24.98 -48.94
CA MET A 1 -26.87 -23.74 -48.74
C MET A 1 -27.29 -23.18 -47.41
N LEU A 2 -26.56 -23.47 -46.37
CA LEU A 2 -26.67 -22.87 -45.04
C LEU A 2 -25.56 -21.84 -44.95
N GLU A 3 -25.93 -20.56 -44.98
CA GLU A 3 -24.99 -19.44 -44.86
C GLU A 3 -24.45 -19.40 -43.43
N ASP A 4 -23.16 -19.52 -43.36
CA ASP A 4 -22.36 -19.43 -42.15
C ASP A 4 -22.32 -17.95 -41.72
N GLN A 5 -23.18 -17.59 -40.74
CA GLN A 5 -23.16 -16.29 -40.12
C GLN A 5 -22.13 -16.31 -38.98
N THR A 6 -20.84 -16.21 -39.40
CA THR A 6 -19.78 -15.88 -38.48
C THR A 6 -19.95 -14.42 -38.06
N THR A 7 -20.62 -14.20 -36.92
CA THR A 7 -20.71 -12.90 -36.28
C THR A 7 -19.31 -12.47 -35.88
N ALA A 8 -18.70 -11.63 -36.68
CA ALA A 8 -17.50 -10.89 -36.31
C ALA A 8 -17.82 -10.03 -35.09
N ALA A 9 -17.36 -10.46 -33.90
CA ALA A 9 -17.37 -9.63 -32.72
C ALA A 9 -16.57 -8.35 -33.08
N SER A 10 -17.28 -7.22 -33.14
CA SER A 10 -16.69 -5.90 -33.32
C SER A 10 -15.61 -5.72 -32.25
N ALA A 11 -14.35 -5.68 -32.66
CA ALA A 11 -13.25 -5.35 -31.76
C ALA A 11 -13.54 -3.96 -31.19
N ALA A 12 -14.00 -3.91 -29.93
CA ALA A 12 -14.24 -2.66 -29.25
C ALA A 12 -12.94 -1.84 -29.31
N SER A 13 -13.02 -0.64 -29.90
CA SER A 13 -11.85 0.24 -30.02
C SER A 13 -11.34 0.59 -28.62
N TRP A 14 -10.01 0.58 -28.46
CA TRP A 14 -9.38 0.93 -27.18
C TRP A 14 -9.84 2.33 -26.71
N PRO A 15 -10.23 2.50 -25.42
CA PRO A 15 -10.77 3.79 -24.98
C PRO A 15 -9.76 4.93 -25.11
N ALA A 16 -10.08 5.97 -25.87
CA ALA A 16 -9.20 7.12 -26.10
C ALA A 16 -8.88 7.90 -24.80
N ALA A 17 -9.70 7.74 -23.75
CA ALA A 17 -9.48 8.35 -22.45
C ALA A 17 -8.45 7.59 -21.58
N TYR A 18 -7.99 6.42 -22.01
CA TYR A 18 -7.00 5.67 -21.25
C TYR A 18 -5.59 6.24 -21.49
N PRO A 19 -4.72 6.17 -20.48
CA PRO A 19 -3.32 6.57 -20.61
C PRO A 19 -2.59 5.86 -21.74
N THR A 20 -1.59 6.53 -22.29
CA THR A 20 -0.75 5.98 -23.38
C THR A 20 0.34 5.04 -22.87
N GLY A 21 0.56 4.94 -21.58
CA GLY A 21 1.50 4.01 -20.97
C GLY A 21 1.50 4.10 -19.45
N TYR A 22 2.05 3.08 -18.85
CA TYR A 22 2.07 2.93 -17.39
C TYR A 22 3.48 2.54 -16.91
N ALA A 23 3.81 2.94 -15.70
CA ALA A 23 4.97 2.46 -14.94
C ALA A 23 4.44 1.63 -13.76
N VAL A 24 4.55 0.31 -13.87
CA VAL A 24 4.16 -0.62 -12.80
C VAL A 24 5.31 -0.72 -11.83
N VAL A 25 5.07 -0.31 -10.59
CA VAL A 25 6.13 -0.10 -9.58
C VAL A 25 5.85 -0.96 -8.36
N ASP A 26 6.92 -1.43 -7.75
CA ASP A 26 6.94 -1.97 -6.40
C ASP A 26 8.23 -1.52 -5.69
N VAL A 27 8.14 -1.21 -4.39
CA VAL A 27 9.29 -0.80 -3.58
C VAL A 27 9.32 -1.56 -2.26
N GLU A 28 10.53 -2.02 -1.87
CA GLU A 28 10.78 -2.47 -0.51
C GLU A 28 11.33 -1.33 0.33
N THR A 29 11.04 -1.36 1.62
CA THR A 29 11.33 -0.22 2.51
C THR A 29 11.83 -0.67 3.87
N THR A 30 12.51 0.24 4.58
CA THR A 30 12.97 0.00 5.96
C THR A 30 11.80 -0.12 6.95
N GLY A 31 10.56 0.22 6.54
CA GLY A 31 9.35 0.14 7.35
C GLY A 31 8.21 0.94 6.75
N LEU A 32 7.20 1.24 7.55
CA LEU A 32 5.96 1.89 7.12
C LEU A 32 5.85 3.35 7.57
N ALA A 33 6.79 3.80 8.40
CA ALA A 33 6.76 5.14 8.97
C ALA A 33 7.09 6.23 7.93
N ARG A 34 6.79 7.47 8.29
CA ARG A 34 7.04 8.61 7.40
C ARG A 34 8.51 8.82 7.07
N ASP A 35 9.40 8.52 7.99
CA ASP A 35 10.85 8.66 7.86
C ASP A 35 11.54 7.42 7.29
N ASP A 36 10.80 6.34 7.02
CA ASP A 36 11.36 5.16 6.40
C ASP A 36 11.86 5.44 4.97
N ARG A 37 12.77 4.57 4.53
CA ARG A 37 13.56 4.72 3.31
C ARG A 37 13.26 3.57 2.36
N ILE A 38 13.42 3.79 1.07
CA ILE A 38 13.42 2.72 0.06
C ILE A 38 14.72 1.94 0.16
N VAL A 39 14.65 0.60 0.14
CA VAL A 39 15.80 -0.34 0.10
C VAL A 39 15.93 -1.06 -1.24
N SER A 40 14.85 -1.17 -2.00
CA SER A 40 14.88 -1.57 -3.41
C SER A 40 13.69 -0.99 -4.16
N ALA A 41 13.86 -0.82 -5.47
CA ALA A 41 12.80 -0.34 -6.35
C ALA A 41 12.82 -1.10 -7.68
N ALA A 42 11.64 -1.45 -8.16
CA ALA A 42 11.42 -2.06 -9.47
C ALA A 42 10.38 -1.28 -10.27
N VAL A 43 10.59 -1.20 -11.57
CA VAL A 43 9.65 -0.61 -12.52
C VAL A 43 9.53 -1.53 -13.73
N TYR A 44 8.30 -1.89 -14.08
CA TYR A 44 7.96 -2.44 -15.38
C TYR A 44 7.23 -1.37 -16.19
N ARG A 45 7.84 -0.94 -17.29
CA ARG A 45 7.19 -0.03 -18.23
C ARG A 45 6.29 -0.82 -19.14
N VAL A 46 5.06 -0.41 -19.25
CA VAL A 46 4.09 -1.06 -20.11
C VAL A 46 3.39 -0.03 -21.00
N ASP A 47 3.02 -0.45 -22.19
CA ASP A 47 2.33 0.37 -23.17
C ASP A 47 0.86 0.65 -22.80
N ALA A 48 0.14 1.30 -23.70
CA ALA A 48 -1.28 1.62 -23.53
C ALA A 48 -2.16 0.37 -23.34
N GLN A 49 -1.78 -0.77 -23.86
CA GLN A 49 -2.49 -2.05 -23.81
C GLN A 49 -2.01 -2.96 -22.67
N GLY A 50 -1.01 -2.52 -21.91
CA GLY A 50 -0.44 -3.26 -20.80
C GLY A 50 0.64 -4.28 -21.21
N GLU A 51 1.17 -4.21 -22.45
CA GLU A 51 2.30 -5.03 -22.86
C GLU A 51 3.60 -4.47 -22.29
N VAL A 52 4.45 -5.35 -21.76
CA VAL A 52 5.73 -4.97 -21.17
C VAL A 52 6.69 -4.49 -22.27
N GLU A 53 7.22 -3.27 -22.13
CA GLU A 53 8.22 -2.69 -23.01
C GLU A 53 9.64 -2.93 -22.48
N ASP A 54 9.85 -2.63 -21.20
CA ASP A 54 11.11 -2.85 -20.51
C ASP A 54 10.87 -2.96 -18.99
N HIS A 55 11.92 -3.30 -18.25
CA HIS A 55 11.93 -3.26 -16.80
C HIS A 55 13.27 -2.75 -16.26
N TRP A 56 13.23 -2.29 -15.02
CA TRP A 56 14.39 -1.81 -14.29
C TRP A 56 14.27 -2.20 -12.83
N TYR A 57 15.39 -2.50 -12.20
CA TYR A 57 15.47 -2.84 -10.79
C TYR A 57 16.79 -2.35 -10.20
N THR A 58 16.73 -1.89 -8.96
CA THR A 58 17.94 -1.55 -8.20
C THR A 58 17.74 -1.78 -6.71
N LEU A 59 18.85 -2.08 -6.02
CA LEU A 59 18.96 -1.92 -4.59
C LEU A 59 19.25 -0.45 -4.27
N VAL A 60 18.87 -0.03 -3.07
CA VAL A 60 19.12 1.33 -2.56
C VAL A 60 19.68 1.23 -1.16
N ASN A 61 20.81 1.89 -0.91
CA ASN A 61 21.34 2.00 0.43
C ASN A 61 20.54 3.05 1.21
N PRO A 62 19.81 2.67 2.26
CA PRO A 62 18.97 3.59 3.02
C PRO A 62 19.78 4.45 4.01
N GLU A 63 21.10 4.24 4.15
CA GLU A 63 21.98 4.85 5.14
C GLU A 63 21.53 4.64 6.59
N ARG A 64 20.80 3.55 6.84
CA ARG A 64 20.24 3.16 8.14
C ARG A 64 19.97 1.66 8.18
N ASP A 65 19.48 1.16 9.31
CA ASP A 65 18.97 -0.22 9.43
C ASP A 65 17.99 -0.54 8.30
N PRO A 66 18.16 -1.65 7.56
CA PRO A 66 17.29 -2.03 6.45
C PRO A 66 15.85 -2.40 6.88
N GLY A 67 15.59 -2.53 8.17
CA GLY A 67 14.27 -2.83 8.70
C GLY A 67 13.93 -4.32 8.63
N PRO A 68 12.76 -4.71 8.09
CA PRO A 68 12.25 -6.07 8.19
C PRO A 68 12.92 -7.03 7.18
N VAL A 69 14.20 -7.33 7.40
CA VAL A 69 15.00 -8.25 6.55
C VAL A 69 14.30 -9.60 6.36
N TRP A 70 13.55 -10.09 7.36
CA TRP A 70 12.79 -11.34 7.25
C TRP A 70 11.61 -11.27 6.25
N ILE A 71 11.23 -10.07 5.78
CA ILE A 71 10.21 -9.86 4.76
C ILE A 71 10.86 -9.82 3.37
N HIS A 72 11.78 -8.86 3.15
CA HIS A 72 12.37 -8.58 1.83
C HIS A 72 13.75 -9.21 1.60
N GLY A 73 14.37 -9.80 2.63
CA GLY A 73 15.65 -10.48 2.52
C GLY A 73 16.89 -9.59 2.36
N LEU A 74 16.73 -8.25 2.36
CA LEU A 74 17.81 -7.30 2.10
C LEU A 74 18.54 -6.94 3.39
N THR A 75 19.74 -7.50 3.58
CA THR A 75 20.56 -7.24 4.77
C THR A 75 21.42 -6.00 4.63
N THR A 76 21.94 -5.51 5.74
CA THR A 76 22.88 -4.38 5.77
C THR A 76 24.07 -4.61 4.86
N GLU A 77 24.61 -5.86 4.84
CA GLU A 77 25.75 -6.22 4.02
C GLU A 77 25.45 -6.15 2.52
N LEU A 78 24.24 -6.59 2.12
CA LEU A 78 23.79 -6.49 0.72
C LEU A 78 23.62 -5.04 0.28
N LEU A 79 23.13 -4.19 1.17
CA LEU A 79 22.84 -2.79 0.86
C LEU A 79 24.06 -1.86 1.02
N ALA A 80 25.12 -2.30 1.70
CA ALA A 80 26.31 -1.45 1.94
C ALA A 80 26.97 -0.93 0.65
N GLY A 81 26.94 -1.74 -0.42
CA GLY A 81 27.49 -1.38 -1.74
C GLY A 81 26.47 -0.81 -2.73
N ALA A 82 25.20 -0.71 -2.32
CA ALA A 82 24.15 -0.17 -3.19
C ALA A 82 24.25 1.38 -3.29
N PRO A 83 23.78 1.97 -4.42
CA PRO A 83 23.73 3.42 -4.56
C PRO A 83 22.76 4.04 -3.56
N LEU A 84 22.96 5.31 -3.25
CA LEU A 84 21.98 6.11 -2.52
C LEU A 84 20.80 6.46 -3.44
N PHE A 85 19.64 6.78 -2.87
CA PHE A 85 18.48 7.16 -3.68
C PHE A 85 18.79 8.34 -4.62
N LYS A 86 19.51 9.35 -4.16
CA LYS A 86 19.90 10.50 -4.97
C LYS A 86 20.73 10.13 -6.22
N ASP A 87 21.50 9.04 -6.14
CA ASP A 87 22.37 8.59 -7.23
C ASP A 87 21.59 7.87 -8.34
N ILE A 88 20.41 7.32 -7.99
CA ILE A 88 19.50 6.65 -8.93
C ILE A 88 18.31 7.50 -9.34
N ALA A 89 18.09 8.66 -8.71
CA ALA A 89 16.88 9.45 -8.84
C ALA A 89 16.59 9.87 -10.29
N GLU A 90 17.62 10.23 -11.08
CA GLU A 90 17.46 10.61 -12.48
C GLU A 90 17.04 9.40 -13.34
N GLU A 91 17.70 8.26 -13.17
CA GLU A 91 17.35 7.04 -13.89
C GLU A 91 15.95 6.56 -13.52
N PHE A 92 15.62 6.57 -12.23
CA PHE A 92 14.27 6.21 -11.77
C PHE A 92 13.21 7.18 -12.33
N ALA A 93 13.52 8.50 -12.36
CA ALA A 93 12.65 9.49 -12.98
C ALA A 93 12.38 9.19 -14.46
N ALA A 94 13.41 8.81 -15.23
CA ALA A 94 13.26 8.45 -16.64
C ALA A 94 12.34 7.23 -16.87
N ARG A 95 12.27 6.29 -15.89
CA ARG A 95 11.35 5.15 -15.93
C ARG A 95 9.89 5.54 -15.65
N LEU A 96 9.68 6.57 -14.84
CA LEU A 96 8.37 7.06 -14.42
C LEU A 96 7.78 8.13 -15.34
N ALA A 97 8.62 8.86 -16.08
CA ALA A 97 8.22 10.01 -16.87
C ALA A 97 7.15 9.68 -17.90
N ASP A 98 6.15 10.57 -18.02
CA ASP A 98 5.04 10.51 -18.97
C ASP A 98 4.16 9.25 -18.86
N ARG A 99 4.18 8.58 -17.70
CA ARG A 99 3.40 7.39 -17.42
C ARG A 99 2.55 7.54 -16.17
N VAL A 100 1.45 6.79 -16.14
CA VAL A 100 0.68 6.61 -14.90
C VAL A 100 1.40 5.59 -14.04
N LEU A 101 1.71 5.95 -12.79
CA LEU A 101 2.26 5.02 -11.81
C LEU A 101 1.18 4.00 -11.45
N VAL A 102 1.48 2.71 -11.57
CA VAL A 102 0.61 1.61 -11.15
C VAL A 102 1.30 0.82 -10.04
N ALA A 103 0.61 0.63 -8.92
CA ALA A 103 1.12 -0.20 -7.83
C ALA A 103 -0.01 -0.95 -7.13
N HIS A 104 0.35 -1.97 -6.37
CA HIS A 104 -0.59 -2.72 -5.54
C HIS A 104 -0.65 -2.10 -4.14
N ASN A 105 -1.62 -1.23 -3.87
CA ASN A 105 -1.67 -0.22 -2.82
C ASN A 105 -0.83 1.03 -3.15
N ALA A 106 -1.11 1.63 -4.29
CA ALA A 106 -0.34 2.73 -4.88
C ALA A 106 -0.16 3.99 -4.00
N VAL A 107 -0.91 4.13 -2.91
CA VAL A 107 -0.70 5.20 -1.92
C VAL A 107 0.63 4.99 -1.20
N PHE A 108 0.95 3.75 -0.86
CA PHE A 108 2.20 3.42 -0.17
C PHE A 108 3.41 3.71 -1.06
N ASP A 109 3.50 3.06 -2.22
CA ASP A 109 4.65 3.23 -3.14
C ASP A 109 4.84 4.68 -3.55
N TRP A 110 3.74 5.35 -3.94
CA TRP A 110 3.80 6.77 -4.26
C TRP A 110 4.32 7.61 -3.10
N SER A 111 3.86 7.36 -1.88
CA SER A 111 4.29 8.14 -0.71
C SER A 111 5.77 7.97 -0.40
N MET A 112 6.30 6.75 -0.55
CA MET A 112 7.73 6.47 -0.36
C MET A 112 8.57 7.12 -1.45
N ILE A 113 8.19 6.96 -2.72
CA ILE A 113 8.85 7.58 -3.87
C ILE A 113 8.88 9.11 -3.72
N ALA A 114 7.73 9.74 -3.47
CA ALA A 114 7.63 11.18 -3.33
C ALA A 114 8.52 11.74 -2.19
N ARG A 115 8.64 11.00 -1.09
CA ARG A 115 9.50 11.36 0.04
C ARG A 115 10.99 11.24 -0.29
N GLU A 116 11.39 10.18 -0.99
CA GLU A 116 12.79 10.04 -1.40
C GLU A 116 13.19 11.13 -2.38
N TYR A 117 12.34 11.49 -3.34
CA TYR A 117 12.60 12.63 -4.22
C TYR A 117 12.70 13.95 -3.45
N ALA A 118 11.77 14.18 -2.49
CA ALA A 118 11.81 15.40 -1.67
C ALA A 118 13.08 15.47 -0.79
N ARG A 119 13.58 14.34 -0.26
CA ARG A 119 14.88 14.29 0.47
C ARG A 119 16.04 14.59 -0.44
N ALA A 120 15.97 14.19 -1.68
CA ALA A 120 16.98 14.50 -2.69
C ALA A 120 16.85 15.94 -3.26
N GLU A 121 15.93 16.75 -2.73
CA GLU A 121 15.58 18.08 -3.24
C GLU A 121 15.11 18.08 -4.69
N LEU A 122 14.50 16.97 -5.11
CA LEU A 122 13.95 16.74 -6.44
C LEU A 122 12.42 16.57 -6.39
N THR A 123 11.80 16.63 -7.56
CA THR A 123 10.37 16.37 -7.72
C THR A 123 10.16 15.10 -8.52
N ALA A 124 9.38 14.16 -7.97
CA ALA A 124 9.02 12.94 -8.69
C ALA A 124 8.17 13.28 -9.94
N PRO A 125 8.50 12.76 -11.13
CA PRO A 125 7.85 13.12 -12.40
C PRO A 125 6.54 12.34 -12.62
N VAL A 126 5.76 12.11 -11.57
CA VAL A 126 4.50 11.35 -11.61
C VAL A 126 3.34 12.30 -11.39
N ARG A 127 2.42 12.34 -12.35
CA ARG A 127 1.21 13.19 -12.27
C ARG A 127 -0.01 12.42 -11.79
N GLN A 128 -0.10 11.15 -12.13
CA GLN A 128 -1.25 10.30 -11.81
C GLN A 128 -0.77 8.91 -11.38
N ARG A 129 -1.58 8.29 -10.53
CA ARG A 129 -1.39 6.90 -10.11
C ARG A 129 -2.69 6.10 -10.24
N LEU A 130 -2.54 4.80 -10.39
CA LEU A 130 -3.61 3.81 -10.39
C LEU A 130 -3.28 2.73 -9.35
N CYS A 131 -4.22 2.46 -8.46
CA CYS A 131 -4.13 1.35 -7.51
C CYS A 131 -4.84 0.12 -8.08
N THR A 132 -4.13 -1.01 -8.21
CA THR A 132 -4.74 -2.24 -8.74
C THR A 132 -5.77 -2.85 -7.80
N ILE A 133 -5.71 -2.55 -6.49
CA ILE A 133 -6.78 -2.88 -5.55
C ILE A 133 -8.06 -2.11 -5.90
N ALA A 134 -7.95 -0.82 -6.21
CA ALA A 134 -9.11 -0.04 -6.65
C ALA A 134 -9.66 -0.55 -7.98
N LEU A 135 -8.78 -0.84 -8.95
CA LEU A 135 -9.19 -1.39 -10.24
C LEU A 135 -9.88 -2.75 -10.10
N SER A 136 -9.37 -3.66 -9.27
CA SER A 136 -10.00 -4.97 -9.03
C SER A 136 -11.40 -4.83 -8.40
N LYS A 137 -11.62 -3.81 -7.58
CA LYS A 137 -12.92 -3.49 -6.99
C LYS A 137 -13.89 -2.93 -8.04
N GLU A 138 -13.44 -2.00 -8.90
CA GLU A 138 -14.25 -1.47 -10.02
C GLU A 138 -14.66 -2.58 -11.00
N LEU A 139 -13.75 -3.52 -11.27
CA LEU A 139 -14.01 -4.68 -12.11
C LEU A 139 -14.85 -5.77 -11.41
N GLN A 140 -15.14 -5.62 -10.11
CA GLN A 140 -15.85 -6.60 -9.29
C GLN A 140 -15.25 -8.02 -9.41
N LEU A 141 -13.89 -8.10 -9.48
CA LEU A 141 -13.24 -9.40 -9.60
C LEU A 141 -13.57 -10.30 -8.41
N PRO A 142 -13.88 -11.59 -8.64
CA PRO A 142 -14.27 -12.53 -7.58
C PRO A 142 -13.04 -12.99 -6.77
N LEU A 143 -12.33 -12.05 -6.17
CA LEU A 143 -11.15 -12.32 -5.37
C LEU A 143 -11.53 -12.67 -3.92
N PRO A 144 -10.89 -13.69 -3.30
CA PRO A 144 -11.10 -13.99 -1.89
C PRO A 144 -10.63 -12.86 -0.98
N ASN A 145 -9.66 -12.11 -1.45
CA ASN A 145 -9.13 -10.89 -0.84
C ASN A 145 -8.40 -10.04 -1.89
N HIS A 146 -8.00 -8.82 -1.52
CA HIS A 146 -7.30 -7.91 -2.44
C HIS A 146 -5.78 -7.91 -2.26
N LYS A 147 -5.16 -9.02 -1.84
CA LYS A 147 -3.70 -9.18 -1.85
C LYS A 147 -3.18 -9.41 -3.26
N LEU A 148 -1.93 -9.05 -3.53
CA LEU A 148 -1.30 -9.27 -4.82
C LEU A 148 -1.35 -10.76 -5.22
N ALA A 149 -1.06 -11.67 -4.29
CA ALA A 149 -1.15 -13.11 -4.53
C ALA A 149 -2.55 -13.57 -4.98
N SER A 150 -3.62 -12.97 -4.46
CA SER A 150 -4.99 -13.30 -4.89
C SER A 150 -5.32 -12.77 -6.29
N LEU A 151 -4.81 -11.58 -6.63
CA LEU A 151 -4.92 -11.00 -7.97
C LEU A 151 -4.11 -11.84 -8.98
N ALA A 152 -2.88 -12.20 -8.61
CA ALA A 152 -2.01 -13.06 -9.42
C ALA A 152 -2.66 -14.43 -9.69
N ALA A 153 -3.14 -15.09 -8.65
CA ALA A 153 -3.81 -16.38 -8.78
C ALA A 153 -5.07 -16.32 -9.67
N HIS A 154 -5.85 -15.22 -9.57
CA HIS A 154 -7.03 -15.01 -10.40
C HIS A 154 -6.70 -14.99 -11.90
N PHE A 155 -5.56 -14.40 -12.25
CA PHE A 155 -5.10 -14.32 -13.65
C PHE A 155 -4.09 -15.41 -14.03
N GLY A 156 -3.83 -16.39 -13.16
CA GLY A 156 -2.91 -17.49 -13.42
C GLY A 156 -1.44 -17.05 -13.48
N VAL A 157 -1.08 -15.96 -12.81
CA VAL A 157 0.28 -15.44 -12.72
C VAL A 157 1.00 -16.08 -11.54
N GLU A 158 2.17 -16.67 -11.77
CA GLU A 158 3.00 -17.28 -10.74
C GLU A 158 3.84 -16.22 -10.02
N GLN A 159 3.68 -16.10 -8.71
CA GLN A 159 4.56 -15.32 -7.82
C GLN A 159 5.65 -16.25 -7.28
N ARG A 160 6.92 -15.98 -7.61
CA ARG A 160 8.06 -16.84 -7.28
C ARG A 160 8.70 -16.45 -5.96
N ASN A 161 8.87 -15.14 -5.74
CA ASN A 161 9.52 -14.56 -4.58
C ASN A 161 8.69 -13.39 -4.05
N ALA A 162 7.69 -13.69 -3.22
CA ALA A 162 6.91 -12.64 -2.56
C ALA A 162 7.83 -11.72 -1.72
N HIS A 163 7.52 -10.43 -1.67
CA HIS A 163 8.32 -9.40 -1.01
C HIS A 163 9.72 -9.21 -1.62
N ASN A 164 9.82 -9.44 -2.92
CA ASN A 164 10.95 -9.02 -3.74
C ASN A 164 10.42 -8.04 -4.77
N ALA A 165 10.83 -6.78 -4.70
CA ALA A 165 10.28 -5.71 -5.54
C ALA A 165 10.29 -6.06 -7.04
N LEU A 166 11.34 -6.74 -7.53
CA LEU A 166 11.41 -7.13 -8.94
C LEU A 166 10.35 -8.17 -9.31
N ASP A 167 10.16 -9.20 -8.47
CA ASP A 167 9.16 -10.24 -8.74
C ASP A 167 7.74 -9.70 -8.53
N ASP A 168 7.51 -8.89 -7.49
CA ASP A 168 6.19 -8.32 -7.20
C ASP A 168 5.77 -7.33 -8.29
N ALA A 169 6.67 -6.47 -8.79
CA ALA A 169 6.39 -5.60 -9.93
C ALA A 169 6.13 -6.39 -11.23
N ARG A 170 6.85 -7.51 -11.46
CA ARG A 170 6.60 -8.42 -12.59
C ARG A 170 5.20 -9.02 -12.49
N VAL A 171 4.89 -9.63 -11.36
CA VAL A 171 3.58 -10.26 -11.10
C VAL A 171 2.47 -9.23 -11.28
N LEU A 172 2.69 -8.03 -10.76
CA LEU A 172 1.73 -6.94 -10.88
C LEU A 172 1.54 -6.51 -12.34
N ALA A 173 2.62 -6.37 -13.14
CA ALA A 173 2.53 -6.01 -14.55
C ALA A 173 1.78 -7.09 -15.36
N GLU A 174 2.08 -8.37 -15.12
CA GLU A 174 1.41 -9.49 -15.76
C GLU A 174 -0.09 -9.57 -15.40
N ALA A 175 -0.47 -9.28 -14.14
CA ALA A 175 -1.86 -9.26 -13.69
C ALA A 175 -2.60 -7.95 -14.10
N PHE A 176 -1.87 -6.85 -14.23
CA PHE A 176 -2.43 -5.56 -14.67
C PHE A 176 -2.92 -5.61 -16.11
N ARG A 177 -2.18 -6.25 -17.01
CA ARG A 177 -2.56 -6.37 -18.42
C ARG A 177 -3.97 -6.95 -18.64
N PRO A 178 -4.35 -8.13 -18.12
CA PRO A 178 -5.70 -8.64 -18.25
C PRO A 178 -6.73 -7.77 -17.50
N SER A 179 -6.38 -7.17 -16.36
CA SER A 179 -7.25 -6.23 -15.64
C SER A 179 -7.57 -5.00 -16.50
N LEU A 180 -6.56 -4.44 -17.17
CA LEU A 180 -6.70 -3.28 -18.05
C LEU A 180 -7.58 -3.61 -19.28
N ARG A 181 -7.40 -4.80 -19.87
CA ARG A 181 -8.23 -5.29 -20.98
C ARG A 181 -9.67 -5.52 -20.57
N ALA A 182 -9.89 -6.10 -19.38
CA ALA A 182 -11.23 -6.28 -18.84
C ALA A 182 -11.91 -4.92 -18.61
N ALA A 183 -11.19 -3.93 -18.09
CA ALA A 183 -11.69 -2.58 -17.92
C ALA A 183 -12.08 -1.92 -19.25
N ALA A 184 -11.21 -2.02 -20.26
CA ALA A 184 -11.45 -1.47 -21.59
C ALA A 184 -12.67 -2.14 -22.26
N GLY A 185 -12.73 -3.47 -22.23
CA GLY A 185 -13.86 -4.24 -22.78
C GLY A 185 -15.20 -3.99 -22.07
N GLY A 186 -15.15 -3.73 -20.77
CA GLY A 186 -16.32 -3.39 -19.95
C GLY A 186 -16.69 -1.90 -19.95
N GLY A 187 -15.95 -1.04 -20.64
CA GLY A 187 -16.16 0.42 -20.61
C GLY A 187 -15.94 1.05 -19.23
N VAL A 188 -15.16 0.42 -18.37
CA VAL A 188 -14.89 0.87 -17.01
C VAL A 188 -13.94 2.06 -17.04
N ARG A 189 -14.29 3.16 -16.37
CA ARG A 189 -13.36 4.27 -16.18
C ARG A 189 -12.26 3.86 -15.20
N LEU A 190 -11.00 4.05 -15.60
CA LEU A 190 -9.87 3.75 -14.71
C LEU A 190 -9.89 4.63 -13.45
N PRO A 191 -9.64 4.08 -12.24
CA PRO A 191 -9.60 4.81 -10.97
C PRO A 191 -8.28 5.58 -10.81
N LEU A 192 -8.05 6.56 -11.70
CA LEU A 192 -6.87 7.41 -11.69
C LEU A 192 -6.97 8.46 -10.60
N LEU A 193 -5.91 8.63 -9.83
CA LEU A 193 -5.78 9.66 -8.81
C LEU A 193 -4.59 10.57 -9.13
N GLU A 194 -4.74 11.86 -8.88
CA GLU A 194 -3.64 12.81 -9.01
C GLU A 194 -2.57 12.57 -7.95
N CYS A 195 -1.32 12.71 -8.37
CA CYS A 195 -0.16 12.72 -7.51
C CYS A 195 0.24 14.16 -7.22
N ARG A 196 0.26 14.55 -5.95
CA ARG A 196 0.78 15.84 -5.52
C ARG A 196 2.22 15.65 -5.08
N PRO A 197 3.21 16.27 -5.74
CA PRO A 197 4.59 16.21 -5.30
C PRO A 197 4.73 16.80 -3.90
N LEU A 198 5.62 16.24 -3.11
CA LEU A 198 6.04 16.85 -1.86
C LEU A 198 7.09 17.92 -2.23
N THR A 199 6.79 19.18 -1.94
CA THR A 199 7.67 20.31 -2.27
C THR A 199 8.69 20.61 -1.16
N GLU A 200 8.43 20.12 0.05
CA GLU A 200 9.31 20.29 1.20
C GLU A 200 9.35 19.03 2.05
N TRP A 201 10.55 18.58 2.37
CA TRP A 201 10.81 17.55 3.36
C TRP A 201 11.35 18.22 4.63
N SER A 202 10.72 17.95 5.77
CA SER A 202 11.27 18.30 7.08
C SER A 202 11.34 17.02 7.93
N ASP A 203 12.51 16.69 8.44
CA ASP A 203 12.75 15.58 9.38
C ASP A 203 12.13 15.81 10.77
N GLY A 204 11.25 16.79 10.89
CA GLY A 204 10.53 17.10 12.13
C GLY A 204 9.25 16.29 12.31
N PRO A 205 8.75 16.16 13.55
CA PRO A 205 7.49 15.51 13.82
C PRO A 205 6.38 16.18 13.01
N ALA A 206 5.55 15.37 12.33
CA ALA A 206 4.50 15.83 11.45
C ALA A 206 3.58 16.83 12.17
N ARG A 207 3.72 18.11 11.85
CA ARG A 207 2.76 19.12 12.28
C ARG A 207 1.50 18.91 11.44
N VAL A 208 0.47 18.36 12.07
CA VAL A 208 -0.86 18.29 11.47
C VAL A 208 -1.34 19.72 11.30
N VAL A 209 -1.21 20.27 10.09
CA VAL A 209 -1.85 21.53 9.74
C VAL A 209 -3.33 21.23 9.58
N ARG A 210 -4.11 21.58 10.60
CA ARG A 210 -5.57 21.64 10.48
C ARG A 210 -5.89 22.67 9.42
N GLN A 211 -6.35 22.24 8.24
CA GLN A 211 -6.99 23.14 7.32
C GLN A 211 -8.33 23.56 7.95
N SER A 212 -8.45 24.88 8.21
CA SER A 212 -9.67 25.49 8.68
C SER A 212 -10.78 25.28 7.63
N THR A 213 -11.94 24.86 8.12
CA THR A 213 -13.16 24.65 7.34
C THR A 213 -13.68 25.96 6.80
N GLY A 214 -13.41 26.23 5.52
CA GLY A 214 -14.21 27.12 4.69
C GLY A 214 -15.18 26.29 3.85
N PRO A 215 -16.34 26.82 3.43
CA PRO A 215 -17.30 26.05 2.66
C PRO A 215 -16.70 25.65 1.31
N ALA A 216 -16.66 24.33 1.06
CA ALA A 216 -16.16 23.76 -0.18
C ALA A 216 -17.11 24.06 -1.34
N PRO A 217 -16.59 24.38 -2.55
CA PRO A 217 -17.42 24.39 -3.75
C PRO A 217 -17.82 22.95 -4.10
N ALA A 218 -19.10 22.79 -4.41
CA ALA A 218 -19.66 21.53 -4.83
C ALA A 218 -19.00 21.02 -6.11
N SER A 219 -18.63 19.74 -6.09
CA SER A 219 -18.13 18.91 -7.18
C SER A 219 -16.65 18.54 -7.09
N SER A 220 -16.36 17.63 -6.18
CA SER A 220 -15.28 16.65 -6.39
C SER A 220 -15.78 15.30 -5.89
N TYR A 221 -15.99 14.37 -6.81
CA TYR A 221 -16.28 12.98 -6.53
C TYR A 221 -15.05 12.39 -5.81
N SER A 222 -15.15 12.27 -4.49
CA SER A 222 -14.22 11.50 -3.71
C SER A 222 -14.72 10.05 -3.72
N PRO A 223 -13.97 9.08 -4.23
CA PRO A 223 -14.35 7.68 -4.12
C PRO A 223 -14.30 7.18 -2.66
N TYR A 224 -13.81 8.01 -1.75
CA TYR A 224 -13.82 7.78 -0.30
C TYR A 224 -14.69 8.86 0.37
N GLY A 225 -16.00 8.75 0.19
CA GLY A 225 -16.96 9.47 1.00
C GLY A 225 -16.85 9.07 2.48
N PRO A 226 -17.40 9.90 3.42
CA PRO A 226 -17.34 9.61 4.85
C PRO A 226 -17.90 8.22 5.09
N SER A 227 -17.11 7.40 5.76
CA SER A 227 -17.27 5.98 6.11
C SER A 227 -18.69 5.44 5.96
N SER A 228 -19.06 5.02 4.77
CA SER A 228 -20.15 4.08 4.60
C SER A 228 -19.69 2.77 5.23
N TRP A 229 -20.51 2.26 6.12
CA TRP A 229 -20.39 1.01 6.85
C TRP A 229 -19.92 -0.12 5.90
N ARG A 230 -18.61 -0.44 5.90
CA ARG A 230 -18.11 -1.61 5.18
C ARG A 230 -18.33 -2.83 6.07
N PRO A 231 -18.92 -3.91 5.58
CA PRO A 231 -18.97 -5.14 6.34
C PRO A 231 -17.54 -5.55 6.66
N SER A 232 -17.24 -5.76 7.95
CA SER A 232 -15.91 -6.16 8.38
C SER A 232 -15.58 -7.49 7.70
N ARG A 233 -14.47 -7.50 6.98
CA ARG A 233 -13.93 -8.70 6.37
C ARG A 233 -13.78 -9.76 7.46
N LYS A 234 -14.37 -10.95 7.28
CA LYS A 234 -14.13 -12.07 8.20
C LYS A 234 -12.67 -12.49 8.05
N ARG A 235 -11.82 -12.00 8.94
CA ARG A 235 -10.46 -12.48 9.06
C ARG A 235 -10.44 -13.84 9.76
N PRO A 236 -9.46 -14.71 9.46
CA PRO A 236 -9.28 -15.94 10.22
C PRO A 236 -9.13 -15.61 11.71
N ALA A 237 -9.67 -16.46 12.56
CA ALA A 237 -9.49 -16.31 14.00
C ALA A 237 -8.00 -16.39 14.35
N CYS A 238 -7.54 -15.47 15.20
CA CYS A 238 -6.17 -15.53 15.71
C CYS A 238 -6.00 -16.84 16.50
N PRO A 239 -5.01 -17.68 16.19
CA PRO A 239 -4.82 -18.97 16.86
C PRO A 239 -4.24 -18.82 18.27
N TYR A 240 -3.73 -17.64 18.63
CA TYR A 240 -3.04 -17.39 19.89
C TYR A 240 -3.99 -16.78 20.92
N PRO A 241 -3.88 -17.17 22.23
CA PRO A 241 -4.61 -16.55 23.30
C PRO A 241 -4.16 -15.10 23.49
N ASN A 242 -5.06 -14.23 23.93
CA ASN A 242 -4.70 -12.84 24.22
C ASN A 242 -3.86 -12.75 25.50
N PRO A 243 -2.59 -12.31 25.46
CA PRO A 243 -1.72 -12.22 26.64
C PRO A 243 -2.05 -11.04 27.56
N GLY A 244 -2.95 -10.13 27.12
CA GLY A 244 -3.31 -8.97 27.91
C GLY A 244 -3.02 -7.64 27.19
N ARG A 245 -2.77 -6.59 27.98
CA ARG A 245 -2.51 -5.25 27.48
C ARG A 245 -1.06 -5.08 27.07
N TYR A 246 -0.85 -4.27 26.05
CA TYR A 246 0.48 -3.81 25.67
C TYR A 246 1.08 -2.95 26.79
N GLU A 247 2.33 -3.18 27.12
CA GLU A 247 3.10 -2.36 28.06
C GLU A 247 4.15 -1.56 27.28
N PRO A 248 4.12 -0.21 27.34
CA PRO A 248 5.11 0.61 26.65
C PRO A 248 6.55 0.21 27.00
N GLY A 249 7.39 0.11 25.96
CA GLY A 249 8.79 -0.32 26.10
C GLY A 249 9.01 -1.84 26.08
N LYS A 250 7.96 -2.64 25.96
CA LYS A 250 8.04 -4.08 25.71
C LYS A 250 7.65 -4.39 24.25
N PRO A 251 8.10 -5.52 23.67
CA PRO A 251 7.61 -5.97 22.38
C PRO A 251 6.12 -6.31 22.43
N LEU A 252 5.44 -6.21 21.29
CA LEU A 252 4.12 -6.82 21.12
C LEU A 252 4.25 -8.35 21.26
N GLN A 253 3.15 -9.01 21.64
CA GLN A 253 3.10 -10.47 21.72
C GLN A 253 2.01 -11.02 20.81
N GLN A 254 2.24 -12.18 20.21
CA GLN A 254 1.22 -12.89 19.46
C GLN A 254 -0.04 -13.09 20.29
N GLY A 255 -1.21 -12.93 19.66
CA GLY A 255 -2.50 -12.97 20.34
C GLY A 255 -3.00 -11.63 20.87
N MET A 256 -2.16 -10.60 20.98
CA MET A 256 -2.60 -9.27 21.39
C MET A 256 -3.69 -8.72 20.47
N ARG A 257 -4.69 -8.06 21.05
CA ARG A 257 -5.82 -7.47 20.31
C ARG A 257 -5.56 -6.01 20.00
N VAL A 258 -5.44 -5.71 18.70
CA VAL A 258 -5.16 -4.36 18.19
C VAL A 258 -6.39 -3.79 17.53
N ALA A 259 -6.78 -2.57 17.89
CA ALA A 259 -7.84 -1.81 17.25
C ALA A 259 -7.25 -0.60 16.53
N PHE A 260 -7.83 -0.20 15.40
CA PHE A 260 -7.44 0.99 14.65
C PHE A 260 -8.55 2.04 14.67
N SER A 261 -8.18 3.32 14.77
CA SER A 261 -9.11 4.46 14.76
C SER A 261 -8.55 5.62 13.94
N GLY A 262 -9.43 6.39 13.30
CA GLY A 262 -9.04 7.56 12.50
C GLY A 262 -8.42 7.18 11.16
N ASP A 263 -7.86 8.16 10.47
CA ASP A 263 -7.17 7.98 9.20
C ASP A 263 -5.74 7.53 9.42
N THR A 264 -5.25 6.67 8.53
CA THR A 264 -3.88 6.17 8.50
C THR A 264 -3.16 6.70 7.26
N SER A 265 -1.86 6.93 7.35
CA SER A 265 -1.05 7.44 6.23
C SER A 265 -0.84 6.36 5.15
N VAL A 266 -0.88 5.09 5.55
CA VAL A 266 -0.98 3.94 4.65
C VAL A 266 -2.39 3.34 4.70
N GLU A 267 -2.73 2.54 3.70
CA GLU A 267 -4.04 1.89 3.68
C GLU A 267 -4.20 1.01 4.94
N ARG A 268 -5.24 1.27 5.74
CA ARG A 268 -5.48 0.57 7.00
C ARG A 268 -5.48 -0.95 6.84
N GLU A 269 -6.02 -1.46 5.73
CA GLU A 269 -6.08 -2.89 5.45
C GLU A 269 -4.69 -3.51 5.41
N LEU A 270 -3.67 -2.77 4.92
CA LEU A 270 -2.28 -3.22 4.91
C LEU A 270 -1.71 -3.35 6.33
N LEU A 271 -1.92 -2.34 7.18
CA LEU A 271 -1.48 -2.39 8.58
C LEU A 271 -2.15 -3.53 9.34
N GLU A 272 -3.44 -3.72 9.10
CA GLU A 272 -4.22 -4.79 9.71
C GLU A 272 -3.78 -6.17 9.21
N ASP A 273 -3.45 -6.32 7.91
CA ASP A 273 -2.97 -7.58 7.34
C ASP A 273 -1.57 -7.93 7.88
N ARG A 274 -0.66 -6.97 7.97
CA ARG A 274 0.66 -7.16 8.61
C ARG A 274 0.55 -7.54 10.08
N ALA A 275 -0.36 -6.90 10.81
CA ALA A 275 -0.62 -7.28 12.20
C ALA A 275 -1.11 -8.73 12.33
N VAL A 276 -1.96 -9.18 11.40
CA VAL A 276 -2.41 -10.59 11.35
C VAL A 276 -1.25 -11.53 11.02
N GLU A 277 -0.40 -11.17 10.06
CA GLU A 277 0.79 -11.95 9.69
C GLU A 277 1.78 -12.08 10.86
N ALA A 278 1.91 -11.03 11.68
CA ALA A 278 2.68 -11.05 12.92
C ALA A 278 2.02 -11.83 14.07
N GLY A 279 0.83 -12.41 13.84
CA GLY A 279 0.10 -13.20 14.84
C GLY A 279 -0.77 -12.38 15.79
N LEU A 280 -1.07 -11.11 15.45
CA LEU A 280 -1.95 -10.25 16.25
C LEU A 280 -3.42 -10.44 15.86
N HIS A 281 -4.33 -10.12 16.76
CA HIS A 281 -5.78 -10.16 16.52
C HIS A 281 -6.32 -8.76 16.22
N ILE A 282 -6.92 -8.54 15.07
CA ILE A 282 -7.55 -7.25 14.73
C ILE A 282 -8.94 -7.14 15.35
N ALA A 283 -9.11 -6.15 16.21
CA ALA A 283 -10.38 -5.87 16.87
C ALA A 283 -11.15 -4.77 16.11
N THR A 284 -12.41 -5.02 15.81
CA THR A 284 -13.30 -4.05 15.14
C THR A 284 -13.74 -2.92 16.08
N SER A 285 -13.72 -3.17 17.40
CA SER A 285 -14.09 -2.22 18.43
C SER A 285 -13.13 -2.30 19.63
N VAL A 286 -13.05 -1.22 20.42
CA VAL A 286 -12.29 -1.19 21.66
C VAL A 286 -13.14 -1.75 22.79
N SER A 287 -12.57 -2.67 23.56
CA SER A 287 -13.14 -3.31 24.74
C SER A 287 -12.08 -3.44 25.85
N ARG A 288 -12.46 -3.96 27.01
CA ARG A 288 -11.51 -4.25 28.10
C ARG A 288 -10.43 -5.29 27.71
N LEU A 289 -10.70 -6.09 26.64
CA LEU A 289 -9.78 -7.09 26.11
C LEU A 289 -8.87 -6.53 25.00
N THR A 290 -9.02 -5.26 24.63
CA THR A 290 -8.17 -4.62 23.62
C THR A 290 -6.81 -4.32 24.23
N SER A 291 -5.76 -4.85 23.61
CA SER A 291 -4.38 -4.71 24.08
C SER A 291 -3.78 -3.36 23.72
N LEU A 292 -4.13 -2.85 22.52
CA LEU A 292 -3.56 -1.63 21.94
C LEU A 292 -4.56 -0.95 21.03
N LEU A 293 -4.61 0.39 21.04
CA LEU A 293 -5.27 1.21 20.03
C LEU A 293 -4.23 1.92 19.19
N VAL A 294 -4.34 1.81 17.87
CA VAL A 294 -3.49 2.53 16.90
C VAL A 294 -4.29 3.69 16.32
N THR A 295 -3.78 4.90 16.44
CA THR A 295 -4.41 6.11 15.90
C THR A 295 -3.42 7.27 15.81
N ASN A 296 -3.45 8.01 14.70
CA ASN A 296 -2.66 9.24 14.51
C ASN A 296 -3.31 10.47 15.18
N ASP A 297 -4.57 10.34 15.64
CA ASP A 297 -5.27 11.39 16.38
C ASP A 297 -5.89 10.83 17.66
N PRO A 298 -5.09 10.72 18.76
CA PRO A 298 -5.57 10.20 20.03
C PRO A 298 -6.63 11.08 20.69
N GLU A 299 -6.73 12.35 20.29
CA GLU A 299 -7.68 13.33 20.83
C GLU A 299 -8.96 13.44 19.95
N SER A 300 -9.11 12.63 18.91
CA SER A 300 -10.20 12.73 17.91
C SER A 300 -11.63 12.64 18.46
N GLY A 301 -11.82 12.24 19.73
CA GLY A 301 -13.16 12.09 20.30
C GLY A 301 -14.00 10.96 19.68
N THR A 302 -13.41 10.08 18.88
CA THR A 302 -14.11 8.93 18.30
C THR A 302 -14.56 7.97 19.40
N SER A 303 -15.58 7.15 19.12
CA SER A 303 -16.03 6.09 20.05
C SER A 303 -14.89 5.16 20.49
N LYS A 304 -13.89 4.91 19.62
CA LYS A 304 -12.75 4.05 19.94
C LYS A 304 -11.75 4.75 20.85
N THR A 305 -11.38 6.01 20.59
CA THR A 305 -10.47 6.77 21.46
C THR A 305 -11.07 7.04 22.82
N THR A 306 -12.36 7.37 22.90
CA THR A 306 -13.10 7.54 24.14
C THR A 306 -13.11 6.27 24.97
N LYS A 307 -13.38 5.10 24.37
CA LYS A 307 -13.36 3.81 25.06
C LYS A 307 -11.94 3.41 25.49
N ALA A 308 -10.92 3.68 24.66
CA ALA A 308 -9.54 3.40 25.01
C ALA A 308 -9.13 4.15 26.30
N ARG A 309 -9.46 5.42 26.38
CA ARG A 309 -9.23 6.22 27.62
C ARG A 309 -9.99 5.64 28.79
N SER A 310 -11.27 5.31 28.64
CA SER A 310 -12.09 4.78 29.75
C SER A 310 -11.60 3.44 30.25
N PHE A 311 -11.00 2.62 29.40
CA PHE A 311 -10.46 1.31 29.79
C PHE A 311 -8.98 1.34 30.11
N GLY A 312 -8.27 2.47 29.95
CA GLY A 312 -6.83 2.57 30.10
C GLY A 312 -6.08 1.72 29.07
N THR A 313 -6.65 1.57 27.86
CA THR A 313 -5.98 0.88 26.75
C THR A 313 -4.85 1.75 26.22
N PRO A 314 -3.61 1.26 26.13
CA PRO A 314 -2.50 1.99 25.53
C PRO A 314 -2.82 2.45 24.12
N VAL A 315 -2.34 3.64 23.77
CA VAL A 315 -2.54 4.25 22.45
C VAL A 315 -1.18 4.55 21.86
N VAL A 316 -0.97 4.15 20.62
CA VAL A 316 0.21 4.49 19.83
C VAL A 316 -0.21 5.07 18.47
N ASP A 317 0.67 5.86 17.84
CA ASP A 317 0.48 6.26 16.47
C ASP A 317 0.86 5.15 15.48
N GLU A 318 0.60 5.38 14.21
CA GLU A 318 0.90 4.44 13.14
C GLU A 318 2.40 4.15 13.00
N ALA A 319 3.26 5.15 13.20
CA ALA A 319 4.70 5.02 13.08
C ALA A 319 5.26 4.12 14.19
N ALA A 320 4.86 4.37 15.46
CA ALA A 320 5.24 3.54 16.58
C ALA A 320 4.71 2.10 16.43
N PHE A 321 3.48 1.93 15.92
CA PHE A 321 2.94 0.61 15.64
C PHE A 321 3.73 -0.13 14.56
N GLY A 322 4.13 0.57 13.49
CA GLY A 322 5.00 0.01 12.45
C GLY A 322 6.34 -0.51 12.99
N GLN A 323 6.93 0.21 13.94
CA GLN A 323 8.15 -0.24 14.63
C GLN A 323 7.89 -1.46 15.53
N LEU A 324 6.79 -1.44 16.28
CA LEU A 324 6.42 -2.56 17.16
C LEU A 324 6.13 -3.85 16.40
N LEU A 325 5.67 -3.77 15.15
CA LEU A 325 5.45 -4.93 14.29
C LEU A 325 6.75 -5.64 13.87
N GLN A 326 7.90 -4.96 13.98
CA GLN A 326 9.20 -5.54 13.62
C GLN A 326 9.72 -6.54 14.68
N ASP A 327 9.24 -6.43 15.92
CA ASP A 327 9.67 -7.29 17.04
C ASP A 327 8.45 -7.79 17.83
N VAL A 328 7.68 -8.69 17.22
CA VAL A 328 6.53 -9.33 17.89
C VAL A 328 7.00 -10.63 18.53
N ALA A 329 6.98 -10.66 19.85
CA ALA A 329 7.36 -11.85 20.61
C ALA A 329 6.34 -13.00 20.40
N PRO A 330 6.80 -14.26 20.40
CA PRO A 330 5.91 -15.42 20.31
C PRO A 330 4.90 -15.44 21.47
N ALA A 331 3.78 -16.14 21.26
CA ALA A 331 2.81 -16.39 22.32
C ALA A 331 3.49 -17.12 23.47
N ALA A 332 3.17 -16.74 24.70
CA ALA A 332 3.64 -17.50 25.86
C ALA A 332 3.16 -18.94 25.75
N GLU A 333 4.07 -19.89 25.93
CA GLU A 333 3.71 -21.31 26.06
C GLU A 333 2.80 -21.43 27.31
N GLY A 334 1.56 -21.86 27.09
CA GLY A 334 0.55 -22.01 28.12
C GLY A 334 0.72 -23.32 28.92
#